data_a77e759a31576a2c5e619700ce0a685e
#
_entry.id   a77e759a31576a2c5e619700ce0a685e
#
_cell.length_a   1.000
_cell.length_b   1.000
_cell.length_c   1.000
_cell.angle_alpha   90.00
_cell.angle_beta   90.00
_cell.angle_gamma   90.00
#
_symmetry.space_group_name_H-M   'P 1'
#
loop_
_entity.id
_entity.type
_entity.pdbx_description
1 polymer ?
#
loop_
_entity_poly.entity_id
_entity_poly.type
_entity_poly.pdbx_seq_one_letter_code
_entity_poly.pdbx_strand_id
1 'polypeptide(L)'
;MTPVSDFPQPYPLQFRGSRLAGAVLRLAGWRVHFGGLPAQQGVLIVYPHTSNWDFIVMILAKWTVGVQVRFWGKDKLFRIPLFGRWLRWLGGVPVDRTAPHGVTAQAVEIFRQRRADNAYFWLGLAPEGTRKHIPGLRSGFYRTSLGADVPLGLVRLDYGRREVWVVDFICLSGDEAVDLRRMAAVYDGVQGRVPSRAAPMRLLDANVPRTDTIVK
;
A
#
# COMPACT_ATOMS: atom_id res chain seq x y z
N MET A 1 -12.71 -14.65 9.69
CA MET A 1 -11.53 -15.05 8.89
C MET A 1 -10.32 -14.98 9.80
N THR A 2 -9.54 -16.05 9.90
CA THR A 2 -8.29 -16.05 10.68
C THR A 2 -7.26 -15.21 9.91
N PRO A 3 -6.54 -14.28 10.55
CA PRO A 3 -5.51 -13.49 9.88
C PRO A 3 -4.39 -14.39 9.35
N VAL A 4 -3.97 -14.13 8.12
CA VAL A 4 -2.80 -14.79 7.51
C VAL A 4 -1.59 -13.95 7.82
N SER A 5 -0.88 -14.27 8.90
CA SER A 5 0.29 -13.52 9.31
C SER A 5 1.42 -14.44 9.75
N ASP A 6 2.65 -14.13 9.30
CA ASP A 6 3.87 -14.81 9.76
C ASP A 6 4.36 -14.28 11.11
N PHE A 7 3.67 -13.30 11.67
CA PHE A 7 4.04 -12.63 12.90
C PHE A 7 3.03 -12.94 14.02
N PRO A 8 3.49 -13.21 15.25
CA PRO A 8 2.60 -13.44 16.38
C PRO A 8 1.84 -12.15 16.75
N GLN A 9 0.59 -12.31 17.14
CA GLN A 9 -0.24 -11.24 17.69
C GLN A 9 -0.25 -11.29 19.22
N PRO A 10 -0.43 -10.13 19.90
CA PRO A 10 -0.58 -8.79 19.35
C PRO A 10 0.73 -8.24 18.78
N TYR A 11 0.66 -7.45 17.71
CA TYR A 11 1.84 -6.84 17.13
C TYR A 11 2.48 -5.81 18.07
N PRO A 12 3.84 -5.70 18.09
CA PRO A 12 4.55 -4.89 19.07
C PRO A 12 4.34 -3.38 18.93
N LEU A 13 4.10 -2.89 17.68
CA LEU A 13 3.94 -1.47 17.47
C LEU A 13 2.46 -1.09 17.46
N GLN A 14 2.02 -0.44 18.52
CA GLN A 14 0.68 0.09 18.69
C GLN A 14 0.68 1.61 18.53
N PHE A 15 -0.38 2.15 17.97
CA PHE A 15 -0.49 3.57 17.68
C PHE A 15 -1.80 4.15 18.24
N ARG A 16 -1.77 5.44 18.54
CA ARG A 16 -2.96 6.18 18.94
C ARG A 16 -3.35 7.12 17.81
N GLY A 17 -4.48 6.84 17.16
CA GLY A 17 -4.96 7.61 16.04
C GLY A 17 -5.98 8.70 16.38
N SER A 18 -6.51 9.32 15.34
CA SER A 18 -7.48 10.41 15.43
C SER A 18 -8.90 9.89 15.63
N ARG A 19 -9.52 10.25 16.76
CA ARG A 19 -10.94 9.97 17.04
C ARG A 19 -11.86 10.64 16.01
N LEU A 20 -11.51 11.84 15.55
CA LEU A 20 -12.28 12.58 14.54
C LEU A 20 -12.27 11.86 13.19
N ALA A 21 -11.10 11.42 12.70
CA ALA A 21 -11.02 10.66 11.46
C ALA A 21 -11.83 9.35 11.55
N GLY A 22 -11.75 8.67 12.68
CA GLY A 22 -12.57 7.46 12.93
C GLY A 22 -14.06 7.74 12.98
N ALA A 23 -14.48 8.88 13.54
CA ALA A 23 -15.89 9.29 13.53
C ALA A 23 -16.39 9.58 12.11
N VAL A 24 -15.59 10.30 11.30
CA VAL A 24 -15.93 10.58 9.90
C VAL A 24 -16.09 9.28 9.10
N LEU A 25 -15.16 8.33 9.24
CA LEU A 25 -15.28 7.03 8.56
C LEU A 25 -16.52 6.26 9.02
N ARG A 26 -16.81 6.21 10.32
CA ARG A 26 -18.01 5.53 10.85
C ARG A 26 -19.30 6.15 10.34
N LEU A 27 -19.39 7.48 10.30
CA LEU A 27 -20.55 8.20 9.73
C LEU A 27 -20.74 7.87 8.24
N ALA A 28 -19.64 7.65 7.51
CA ALA A 28 -19.67 7.17 6.12
C ALA A 28 -19.90 5.65 6.00
N GLY A 29 -20.16 4.96 7.13
CA GLY A 29 -20.44 3.52 7.19
C GLY A 29 -19.20 2.63 7.08
N TRP A 30 -17.97 3.18 7.25
CA TRP A 30 -16.72 2.43 7.16
C TRP A 30 -16.24 1.94 8.54
N ARG A 31 -15.65 0.75 8.55
CA ARG A 31 -14.94 0.17 9.70
C ARG A 31 -13.47 -0.02 9.37
N VAL A 32 -12.60 0.20 10.35
CA VAL A 32 -11.15 0.00 10.22
C VAL A 32 -10.70 -1.03 11.24
N HIS A 33 -10.08 -2.08 10.77
CA HIS A 33 -9.51 -3.16 11.58
C HIS A 33 -7.99 -3.05 11.52
N PHE A 34 -7.37 -2.83 12.68
CA PHE A 34 -5.92 -2.65 12.81
C PHE A 34 -5.42 -3.36 14.05
N GLY A 35 -4.43 -4.23 13.88
CA GLY A 35 -3.82 -5.02 14.96
C GLY A 35 -2.47 -4.49 15.45
N GLY A 36 -2.02 -3.33 14.95
CA GLY A 36 -0.65 -2.87 15.15
C GLY A 36 0.24 -3.18 13.94
N LEU A 37 1.55 -2.94 14.06
CA LEU A 37 2.55 -3.29 13.05
C LEU A 37 3.57 -4.27 13.64
N PRO A 38 4.03 -5.27 12.86
CA PRO A 38 4.93 -6.32 13.36
C PRO A 38 6.38 -5.85 13.49
N ALA A 39 6.78 -4.79 12.80
CA ALA A 39 8.14 -4.28 12.75
C ALA A 39 8.17 -2.76 12.55
N GLN A 40 9.32 -2.14 12.82
CA GLN A 40 9.51 -0.70 12.57
C GLN A 40 9.51 -0.33 11.09
N GLN A 41 9.78 -1.29 10.20
CA GLN A 41 9.85 -1.08 8.77
C GLN A 41 9.03 -2.11 8.03
N GLY A 42 8.42 -1.68 6.90
CA GLY A 42 7.67 -2.58 6.05
C GLY A 42 7.07 -1.90 4.83
N VAL A 43 6.54 -2.71 3.95
CA VAL A 43 5.76 -2.29 2.79
C VAL A 43 4.30 -2.63 3.04
N LEU A 44 3.38 -1.69 2.78
CA LEU A 44 1.94 -1.94 2.76
C LEU A 44 1.46 -1.90 1.31
N ILE A 45 0.69 -2.89 0.90
CA ILE A 45 -0.04 -2.81 -0.36
C ILE A 45 -1.53 -2.66 -0.08
N VAL A 46 -2.15 -1.70 -0.77
CA VAL A 46 -3.60 -1.47 -0.72
C VAL A 46 -4.23 -2.04 -1.98
N TYR A 47 -5.08 -3.03 -1.80
CA TYR A 47 -5.75 -3.67 -2.92
C TYR A 47 -7.22 -3.99 -2.55
N PRO A 48 -8.17 -3.90 -3.51
CA PRO A 48 -8.04 -3.34 -4.87
C PRO A 48 -7.95 -1.80 -4.88
N HIS A 49 -7.29 -1.23 -5.91
CA HIS A 49 -7.18 0.22 -6.08
C HIS A 49 -7.83 0.69 -7.38
N THR A 50 -9.13 0.92 -7.34
CA THR A 50 -10.00 1.07 -8.53
C THR A 50 -10.64 2.45 -8.67
N SER A 51 -10.44 3.35 -7.69
CA SER A 51 -11.10 4.66 -7.63
C SER A 51 -10.22 5.74 -6.99
N ASN A 52 -10.52 7.01 -7.29
CA ASN A 52 -9.93 8.16 -6.57
C ASN A 52 -10.38 8.23 -5.11
N TRP A 53 -11.55 7.69 -4.78
CA TRP A 53 -12.07 7.63 -3.42
C TRP A 53 -11.23 6.75 -2.51
N ASP A 54 -10.52 5.77 -3.06
CA ASP A 54 -9.62 4.88 -2.31
C ASP A 54 -8.58 5.68 -1.54
N PHE A 55 -8.05 6.75 -2.17
CA PHE A 55 -7.09 7.65 -1.53
C PHE A 55 -7.70 8.34 -0.30
N ILE A 56 -8.93 8.86 -0.41
CA ILE A 56 -9.61 9.55 0.71
C ILE A 56 -9.88 8.58 1.86
N VAL A 57 -10.43 7.41 1.55
CA VAL A 57 -10.71 6.37 2.56
C VAL A 57 -9.41 5.95 3.26
N MET A 58 -8.33 5.72 2.50
CA MET A 58 -7.06 5.28 3.07
C MET A 58 -6.35 6.35 3.90
N ILE A 59 -6.44 7.64 3.53
CA ILE A 59 -5.90 8.73 4.37
C ILE A 59 -6.67 8.82 5.69
N LEU A 60 -8.01 8.73 5.65
CA LEU A 60 -8.83 8.72 6.87
C LEU A 60 -8.55 7.46 7.72
N ALA A 61 -8.40 6.29 7.10
CA ALA A 61 -8.05 5.06 7.80
C ALA A 61 -6.67 5.17 8.47
N LYS A 62 -5.66 5.65 7.75
CA LYS A 62 -4.31 5.93 8.26
C LYS A 62 -4.36 6.84 9.50
N TRP A 63 -5.12 7.93 9.43
CA TRP A 63 -5.28 8.82 10.58
C TRP A 63 -6.07 8.18 11.72
N THR A 64 -7.09 7.39 11.42
CA THR A 64 -7.87 6.67 12.42
C THR A 64 -7.00 5.74 13.27
N VAL A 65 -6.05 5.04 12.64
CA VAL A 65 -5.13 4.13 13.33
C VAL A 65 -3.85 4.81 13.84
N GLY A 66 -3.52 6.01 13.34
CA GLY A 66 -2.35 6.79 13.78
C GLY A 66 -1.03 6.37 13.13
N VAL A 67 -1.05 5.48 12.14
CA VAL A 67 0.16 4.98 11.50
C VAL A 67 0.77 6.01 10.56
N GLN A 68 2.07 6.20 10.63
CA GLN A 68 2.83 7.05 9.70
C GLN A 68 3.26 6.22 8.49
N VAL A 69 2.55 6.36 7.38
CA VAL A 69 2.86 5.67 6.12
C VAL A 69 3.26 6.69 5.07
N ARG A 70 4.42 6.48 4.43
CA ARG A 70 4.82 7.20 3.23
C ARG A 70 4.20 6.55 2.00
N PHE A 71 3.86 7.32 0.98
CA PHE A 71 3.35 6.79 -0.28
C PHE A 71 3.98 7.50 -1.48
N TRP A 72 4.11 6.80 -2.59
CA TRP A 72 4.64 7.38 -3.81
C TRP A 72 3.55 8.08 -4.62
N GLY A 73 3.86 9.28 -5.06
CA GLY A 73 3.03 10.02 -6.01
C GLY A 73 3.81 10.46 -7.24
N LYS A 74 3.10 10.71 -8.33
CA LYS A 74 3.70 11.24 -9.57
C LYS A 74 4.35 12.60 -9.27
N ASP A 75 5.62 12.78 -9.64
CA ASP A 75 6.39 14.02 -9.40
C ASP A 75 5.62 15.28 -9.86
N LYS A 76 4.96 15.23 -11.01
CA LYS A 76 4.14 16.35 -11.53
C LYS A 76 3.10 16.87 -10.53
N LEU A 77 2.52 16.01 -9.69
CA LEU A 77 1.53 16.42 -8.68
C LEU A 77 2.16 17.24 -7.56
N PHE A 78 3.42 16.97 -7.24
CA PHE A 78 4.15 17.69 -6.19
C PHE A 78 4.70 19.05 -6.65
N ARG A 79 4.69 19.32 -7.95
CA ARG A 79 5.07 20.62 -8.54
C ARG A 79 3.93 21.64 -8.48
N ILE A 80 2.68 21.20 -8.26
CA ILE A 80 1.52 22.10 -8.12
C ILE A 80 1.63 22.80 -6.77
N PRO A 81 1.71 24.13 -6.71
CA PRO A 81 1.73 24.90 -5.46
C PRO A 81 0.52 24.52 -4.57
N LEU A 82 0.68 24.61 -3.24
CA LEU A 82 -0.29 24.19 -2.24
C LEU A 82 -0.66 22.71 -2.27
N PHE A 83 -1.06 22.17 -3.41
CA PHE A 83 -1.40 20.75 -3.56
C PHE A 83 -0.19 19.84 -3.31
N GLY A 84 0.97 20.18 -3.87
CA GLY A 84 2.21 19.43 -3.61
C GLY A 84 2.67 19.51 -2.15
N ARG A 85 2.49 20.67 -1.49
CA ARG A 85 2.76 20.82 -0.04
C ARG A 85 1.80 19.95 0.78
N TRP A 86 0.54 19.96 0.45
CA TRP A 86 -0.49 19.14 1.08
C TRP A 86 -0.19 17.64 0.91
N LEU A 87 0.19 17.19 -0.30
CA LEU A 87 0.58 15.80 -0.53
C LEU A 87 1.79 15.39 0.32
N ARG A 88 2.82 16.25 0.42
CA ARG A 88 3.99 15.97 1.28
C ARG A 88 3.58 15.88 2.76
N TRP A 89 2.71 16.76 3.20
CA TRP A 89 2.17 16.72 4.56
C TRP A 89 1.41 15.41 4.84
N LEU A 90 0.67 14.90 3.86
CA LEU A 90 0.02 13.59 3.95
C LEU A 90 0.99 12.40 4.00
N GLY A 91 2.27 12.63 3.75
CA GLY A 91 3.31 11.60 3.67
C GLY A 91 3.68 11.19 2.25
N GLY A 92 3.22 11.93 1.25
CA GLY A 92 3.57 11.69 -0.14
C GLY A 92 5.04 12.02 -0.43
N VAL A 93 5.68 11.16 -1.21
CA VAL A 93 7.05 11.31 -1.71
C VAL A 93 6.99 11.35 -3.24
N PRO A 94 7.54 12.42 -3.86
CA PRO A 94 7.62 12.47 -5.31
C PRO A 94 8.57 11.38 -5.80
N VAL A 95 8.17 10.69 -6.86
CA VAL A 95 8.98 9.64 -7.46
C VAL A 95 9.18 9.93 -8.92
N ASP A 96 10.45 10.04 -9.31
CA ASP A 96 10.85 10.04 -10.71
C ASP A 96 10.92 8.60 -11.23
N ARG A 97 9.97 8.25 -12.08
CA ARG A 97 9.86 6.92 -12.67
C ARG A 97 10.85 6.69 -13.82
N THR A 98 11.59 7.73 -14.21
CA THR A 98 12.58 7.69 -15.29
C THR A 98 14.00 7.52 -14.79
N ALA A 99 14.20 7.47 -13.46
CA ALA A 99 15.52 7.36 -12.83
C ALA A 99 16.27 6.10 -13.29
N PRO A 100 17.59 6.20 -13.58
CA PRO A 100 18.39 5.13 -14.18
C PRO A 100 18.40 3.81 -13.39
N HIS A 101 18.36 3.88 -12.06
CA HIS A 101 18.36 2.71 -11.18
C HIS A 101 16.95 2.23 -10.79
N GLY A 102 15.91 2.86 -11.32
CA GLY A 102 14.52 2.53 -11.05
C GLY A 102 14.07 2.87 -9.62
N VAL A 103 12.75 3.00 -9.47
CA VAL A 103 12.12 3.39 -8.21
C VAL A 103 12.30 2.33 -7.11
N THR A 104 12.38 1.07 -7.50
CA THR A 104 12.55 -0.05 -6.56
C THR A 104 13.91 -0.01 -5.87
N ALA A 105 15.00 0.20 -6.61
CA ALA A 105 16.34 0.28 -6.04
C ALA A 105 16.48 1.48 -5.08
N GLN A 106 15.91 2.63 -5.45
CA GLN A 106 15.85 3.79 -4.56
C GLN A 106 15.10 3.49 -3.26
N ALA A 107 13.98 2.78 -3.34
CA ALA A 107 13.22 2.39 -2.15
C ALA A 107 14.04 1.47 -1.23
N VAL A 108 14.67 0.45 -1.79
CA VAL A 108 15.51 -0.48 -1.03
C VAL A 108 16.64 0.28 -0.31
N GLU A 109 17.25 1.25 -0.99
CA GLU A 109 18.31 2.08 -0.37
C GLU A 109 17.76 2.95 0.77
N ILE A 110 16.57 3.54 0.62
CA ILE A 110 15.91 4.28 1.71
C ILE A 110 15.66 3.35 2.92
N PHE A 111 15.16 2.13 2.70
CA PHE A 111 14.97 1.16 3.77
C PHE A 111 16.29 0.84 4.48
N ARG A 112 17.37 0.64 3.72
CA ARG A 112 18.70 0.34 4.26
C ARG A 112 19.21 1.49 5.15
N GLN A 113 19.11 2.73 4.67
CA GLN A 113 19.50 3.92 5.45
C GLN A 113 18.66 4.05 6.72
N ARG A 114 17.33 3.89 6.62
CA ARG A 114 16.43 3.95 7.77
C ARG A 114 16.70 2.85 8.80
N ARG A 115 17.12 1.66 8.33
CA ARG A 115 17.52 0.57 9.23
C ARG A 115 18.81 0.90 9.97
N ALA A 116 19.80 1.47 9.30
CA ALA A 116 21.03 1.93 9.93
C ALA A 116 20.79 2.99 11.01
N ASP A 117 19.81 3.88 10.79
CA ASP A 117 19.40 4.91 11.74
C ASP A 117 18.43 4.39 12.83
N ASN A 118 18.10 3.10 12.85
CA ASN A 118 17.03 2.51 13.67
C ASN A 118 15.71 3.27 13.58
N ALA A 119 15.38 3.80 12.41
CA ALA A 119 14.26 4.69 12.18
C ALA A 119 13.04 3.95 11.64
N TYR A 120 11.88 4.38 12.12
CA TYR A 120 10.59 3.91 11.61
C TYR A 120 10.37 4.32 10.16
N PHE A 121 9.98 3.36 9.31
CA PHE A 121 9.64 3.64 7.92
C PHE A 121 8.69 2.61 7.32
N TRP A 122 7.49 3.05 6.95
CA TRP A 122 6.52 2.23 6.22
C TRP A 122 6.14 2.88 4.90
N LEU A 123 6.19 2.08 3.83
CA LEU A 123 5.89 2.52 2.46
C LEU A 123 4.58 1.89 1.99
N GLY A 124 3.58 2.73 1.74
CA GLY A 124 2.29 2.31 1.19
C GLY A 124 2.28 2.40 -0.35
N LEU A 125 1.85 1.35 -0.99
CA LEU A 125 1.80 1.23 -2.45
C LEU A 125 0.44 0.68 -2.91
N ALA A 126 -0.03 1.14 -4.07
CA ALA A 126 -1.07 0.47 -4.81
C ALA A 126 -0.41 -0.47 -5.83
N PRO A 127 -0.54 -1.79 -5.70
CA PRO A 127 0.19 -2.75 -6.54
C PRO A 127 -0.23 -2.69 -8.02
N GLU A 128 -1.41 -2.20 -8.30
CA GLU A 128 -1.89 -1.95 -9.67
C GLU A 128 -1.18 -0.75 -10.33
N GLY A 129 -0.75 0.25 -9.54
CA GLY A 129 -0.10 1.47 -10.03
C GLY A 129 -1.00 2.38 -10.86
N THR A 130 -2.26 2.03 -11.02
CA THR A 130 -3.31 2.75 -11.75
C THR A 130 -4.67 2.44 -11.16
N ARG A 131 -5.72 3.16 -11.57
CA ARG A 131 -7.13 2.87 -11.22
C ARG A 131 -7.91 2.31 -12.41
N LYS A 132 -7.23 2.08 -13.54
CA LYS A 132 -7.79 1.38 -14.71
C LYS A 132 -7.49 -0.10 -14.57
N HIS A 133 -8.31 -0.94 -15.23
CA HIS A 133 -8.01 -2.36 -15.31
C HIS A 133 -6.65 -2.60 -15.97
N ILE A 134 -5.87 -3.49 -15.38
CA ILE A 134 -4.60 -4.00 -15.93
C ILE A 134 -4.56 -5.53 -15.76
N PRO A 135 -3.82 -6.24 -16.61
CA PRO A 135 -3.83 -7.70 -16.61
C PRO A 135 -3.04 -8.34 -15.45
N GLY A 136 -2.54 -7.57 -14.49
CA GLY A 136 -1.81 -8.07 -13.32
C GLY A 136 -1.20 -6.93 -12.51
N LEU A 137 -0.54 -7.26 -11.41
CA LEU A 137 0.08 -6.33 -10.48
C LEU A 137 1.48 -5.92 -10.94
N ARG A 138 1.90 -4.69 -10.65
CA ARG A 138 3.28 -4.21 -10.86
C ARG A 138 4.20 -4.84 -9.82
N SER A 139 5.33 -5.38 -10.22
CA SER A 139 6.29 -6.07 -9.34
C SER A 139 7.05 -5.17 -8.35
N GLY A 140 6.85 -3.83 -8.41
CA GLY A 140 7.61 -2.88 -7.60
C GLY A 140 7.51 -3.12 -6.09
N PHE A 141 6.32 -3.40 -5.56
CA PHE A 141 6.12 -3.70 -4.14
C PHE A 141 6.85 -4.99 -3.73
N TYR A 142 6.74 -6.03 -4.56
CA TYR A 142 7.32 -7.34 -4.33
C TYR A 142 8.84 -7.26 -4.25
N ARG A 143 9.46 -6.66 -5.29
CA ARG A 143 10.91 -6.46 -5.35
C ARG A 143 11.43 -5.54 -4.24
N THR A 144 10.65 -4.52 -3.83
CA THR A 144 11.04 -3.64 -2.73
C THR A 144 11.02 -4.40 -1.41
N SER A 145 9.96 -5.16 -1.11
CA SER A 145 9.85 -5.91 0.13
C SER A 145 10.95 -6.96 0.26
N LEU A 146 11.20 -7.75 -0.80
CA LEU A 146 12.31 -8.71 -0.84
C LEU A 146 13.67 -8.05 -0.73
N GLY A 147 13.95 -7.05 -1.56
CA GLY A 147 15.28 -6.40 -1.60
C GLY A 147 15.61 -5.62 -0.34
N ALA A 148 14.61 -5.15 0.40
CA ALA A 148 14.78 -4.49 1.68
C ALA A 148 14.71 -5.46 2.86
N ASP A 149 14.33 -6.71 2.64
CA ASP A 149 14.11 -7.72 3.68
C ASP A 149 13.18 -7.18 4.78
N VAL A 150 11.96 -6.80 4.39
CA VAL A 150 10.95 -6.23 5.28
C VAL A 150 9.58 -6.90 5.06
N PRO A 151 8.74 -6.97 6.11
CA PRO A 151 7.40 -7.53 5.98
C PRO A 151 6.54 -6.78 4.96
N LEU A 152 5.70 -7.56 4.27
CA LEU A 152 4.66 -7.07 3.39
C LEU A 152 3.31 -7.13 4.11
N GLY A 153 2.71 -5.97 4.37
CA GLY A 153 1.36 -5.87 4.91
C GLY A 153 0.32 -5.82 3.80
N LEU A 154 -0.70 -6.65 3.93
CA LEU A 154 -1.76 -6.82 2.96
C LEU A 154 -3.01 -6.05 3.40
N VAL A 155 -3.16 -4.82 2.90
CA VAL A 155 -4.30 -3.97 3.26
C VAL A 155 -5.47 -4.24 2.34
N ARG A 156 -6.55 -4.78 2.91
CA ARG A 156 -7.81 -5.00 2.20
C ARG A 156 -8.65 -3.74 2.23
N LEU A 157 -9.00 -3.21 1.06
CA LEU A 157 -9.92 -2.07 0.92
C LEU A 157 -11.24 -2.57 0.31
N ASP A 158 -12.17 -2.99 1.17
CA ASP A 158 -13.40 -3.65 0.77
C ASP A 158 -14.58 -2.68 0.74
N TYR A 159 -15.02 -2.30 -0.43
CA TYR A 159 -16.21 -1.47 -0.64
C TYR A 159 -17.52 -2.25 -0.47
N GLY A 160 -17.52 -3.54 -0.69
CA GLY A 160 -18.69 -4.39 -0.49
C GLY A 160 -19.12 -4.40 0.97
N ARG A 161 -18.16 -4.54 1.88
CA ARG A 161 -18.35 -4.53 3.33
C ARG A 161 -18.14 -3.16 3.97
N ARG A 162 -17.60 -2.20 3.24
CA ARG A 162 -17.09 -0.90 3.73
C ARG A 162 -16.10 -1.09 4.89
N GLU A 163 -15.08 -1.88 4.64
CA GLU A 163 -14.06 -2.22 5.64
C GLU A 163 -12.64 -1.98 5.10
N VAL A 164 -11.78 -1.50 5.99
CA VAL A 164 -10.33 -1.47 5.77
C VAL A 164 -9.68 -2.40 6.80
N TRP A 165 -8.93 -3.40 6.33
CA TRP A 165 -8.23 -4.36 7.17
C TRP A 165 -6.72 -4.19 7.02
N VAL A 166 -6.02 -3.98 8.15
CA VAL A 166 -4.56 -3.87 8.22
C VAL A 166 -4.10 -4.82 9.32
N VAL A 167 -4.22 -6.12 9.07
CA VAL A 167 -3.97 -7.17 10.07
C VAL A 167 -3.15 -8.33 9.53
N ASP A 168 -2.96 -8.41 8.21
CA ASP A 168 -2.25 -9.51 7.58
C ASP A 168 -0.85 -9.05 7.14
N PHE A 169 0.20 -9.66 7.66
CA PHE A 169 1.59 -9.37 7.35
C PHE A 169 2.33 -10.65 7.03
N ILE A 170 3.01 -10.68 5.87
CA ILE A 170 3.76 -11.84 5.41
C ILE A 170 5.22 -11.49 5.13
N CYS A 171 6.12 -12.43 5.35
CA CYS A 171 7.46 -12.42 4.79
C CYS A 171 7.40 -13.08 3.42
N LEU A 172 7.90 -12.38 2.40
CA LEU A 172 7.98 -12.97 1.06
C LEU A 172 9.06 -14.04 1.02
N SER A 173 8.74 -15.17 0.41
CA SER A 173 9.66 -16.31 0.30
C SER A 173 10.66 -16.17 -0.85
N GLY A 174 10.34 -15.31 -1.83
CA GLY A 174 11.06 -15.22 -3.11
C GLY A 174 10.51 -16.17 -4.18
N ASP A 175 9.68 -17.14 -3.80
CA ASP A 175 8.87 -17.92 -4.75
C ASP A 175 7.59 -17.15 -5.07
N GLU A 176 7.58 -16.53 -6.23
CA GLU A 176 6.48 -15.67 -6.67
C GLU A 176 5.14 -16.42 -6.67
N ALA A 177 5.13 -17.68 -7.10
CA ALA A 177 3.89 -18.45 -7.19
C ALA A 177 3.32 -18.80 -5.80
N VAL A 178 4.19 -19.08 -4.84
CA VAL A 178 3.81 -19.32 -3.44
C VAL A 178 3.27 -18.05 -2.82
N ASP A 179 4.01 -16.94 -2.94
CA ASP A 179 3.68 -15.68 -2.31
C ASP A 179 2.37 -15.09 -2.88
N LEU A 180 2.17 -15.14 -4.20
CA LEU A 180 0.93 -14.66 -4.83
C LEU A 180 -0.28 -15.50 -4.46
N ARG A 181 -0.14 -16.82 -4.28
CA ARG A 181 -1.25 -17.65 -3.77
C ARG A 181 -1.64 -17.25 -2.35
N ARG A 182 -0.67 -16.97 -1.47
CA ARG A 182 -0.93 -16.47 -0.10
C ARG A 182 -1.66 -15.13 -0.14
N MET A 183 -1.21 -14.21 -0.98
CA MET A 183 -1.85 -12.91 -1.17
C MET A 183 -3.27 -13.08 -1.71
N ALA A 184 -3.48 -13.93 -2.73
CA ALA A 184 -4.80 -14.19 -3.30
C ALA A 184 -5.79 -14.68 -2.25
N ALA A 185 -5.36 -15.57 -1.34
CA ALA A 185 -6.21 -16.07 -0.26
C ALA A 185 -6.65 -14.96 0.71
N VAL A 186 -5.79 -13.96 0.98
CA VAL A 186 -6.13 -12.80 1.83
C VAL A 186 -7.15 -11.89 1.14
N TYR A 187 -7.03 -11.70 -0.16
CA TYR A 187 -7.89 -10.81 -0.93
C TYR A 187 -9.13 -11.47 -1.52
N ASP A 188 -9.37 -12.74 -1.21
CA ASP A 188 -10.55 -13.45 -1.69
C ASP A 188 -11.84 -12.78 -1.22
N GLY A 189 -12.76 -12.55 -2.16
CA GLY A 189 -14.04 -11.89 -1.93
C GLY A 189 -13.97 -10.38 -1.61
N VAL A 190 -12.78 -9.76 -1.65
CA VAL A 190 -12.62 -8.30 -1.47
C VAL A 190 -13.06 -7.55 -2.71
N GLN A 191 -13.93 -6.56 -2.55
CA GLN A 191 -14.50 -5.80 -3.67
C GLN A 191 -14.01 -4.37 -3.70
N GLY A 192 -13.40 -3.96 -4.82
CA GLY A 192 -13.09 -2.55 -5.09
C GLY A 192 -14.35 -1.71 -5.36
N ARG A 193 -14.22 -0.39 -5.32
CA ARG A 193 -15.33 0.52 -5.68
C ARG A 193 -15.87 0.28 -7.09
N VAL A 194 -15.00 -0.08 -8.03
CA VAL A 194 -15.32 -0.51 -9.39
C VAL A 194 -14.73 -1.90 -9.59
N PRO A 195 -15.47 -2.99 -9.27
CA PRO A 195 -14.93 -4.34 -9.25
C PRO A 195 -14.26 -4.78 -10.55
N SER A 196 -14.82 -4.37 -11.70
CA SER A 196 -14.28 -4.69 -13.03
C SER A 196 -12.90 -4.10 -13.33
N ARG A 197 -12.41 -3.20 -12.48
CA ARG A 197 -11.07 -2.60 -12.62
C ARG A 197 -10.01 -3.27 -11.77
N ALA A 198 -10.38 -4.14 -10.84
CA ALA A 198 -9.43 -4.87 -10.02
C ALA A 198 -8.55 -5.77 -10.91
N ALA A 199 -7.24 -5.70 -10.71
CA ALA A 199 -6.29 -6.53 -11.44
C ALA A 199 -6.26 -7.94 -10.86
N PRO A 200 -6.08 -9.00 -11.67
CA PRO A 200 -5.88 -10.34 -11.14
C PRO A 200 -4.57 -10.43 -10.34
N MET A 201 -4.54 -11.33 -9.34
CA MET A 201 -3.42 -11.54 -8.43
C MET A 201 -2.29 -12.33 -9.11
N ARG A 202 -1.62 -11.68 -10.05
CA ARG A 202 -0.42 -12.15 -10.74
C ARG A 202 0.50 -10.96 -11.02
N LEU A 203 1.80 -11.16 -11.03
CA LEU A 203 2.71 -10.09 -11.44
C LEU A 203 2.69 -9.92 -12.97
N LEU A 204 2.86 -8.69 -13.40
CA LEU A 204 3.12 -8.37 -14.80
C LEU A 204 4.60 -8.63 -15.09
N ASP A 205 4.87 -9.21 -16.25
CA ASP A 205 6.23 -9.30 -16.78
C ASP A 205 6.90 -7.93 -16.81
N ALA A 206 8.20 -7.90 -16.56
CA ALA A 206 8.98 -6.66 -16.47
C ALA A 206 8.89 -5.78 -17.72
N ASN A 207 8.53 -6.37 -18.86
CA ASN A 207 8.48 -5.73 -20.18
C ASN A 207 7.09 -5.20 -20.57
N VAL A 208 6.05 -5.31 -19.74
CA VAL A 208 4.73 -4.75 -20.07
C VAL A 208 4.80 -3.22 -19.99
N PRO A 209 4.62 -2.50 -21.13
CA PRO A 209 4.70 -1.04 -21.15
C PRO A 209 3.72 -0.43 -20.12
N ARG A 210 4.16 0.64 -19.46
CA ARG A 210 3.24 1.44 -18.65
C ARG A 210 2.29 2.15 -19.61
N THR A 211 1.05 1.70 -19.69
CA THR A 211 -0.03 2.39 -20.40
C THR A 211 -0.40 3.69 -19.68
N ASP A 212 0.58 4.57 -19.49
CA ASP A 212 0.38 5.98 -19.13
C ASP A 212 0.25 6.80 -20.42
N THR A 213 -0.41 6.25 -21.44
CA THR A 213 -0.68 7.01 -22.66
C THR A 213 -1.75 8.05 -22.34
N ILE A 214 -1.27 9.25 -22.12
CA ILE A 214 -1.79 10.56 -22.48
C ILE A 214 -3.15 10.46 -23.19
N VAL A 215 -4.22 10.79 -22.47
CA VAL A 215 -5.35 11.45 -23.09
C VAL A 215 -5.03 12.95 -22.97
N LYS A 216 -4.77 13.56 -24.15
CA LYS A 216 -4.71 15.01 -24.33
C LYS A 216 -5.99 15.68 -23.83
#